data_b422fbc337cd1e4c997242c1b00f857e
#
_entry.id   b422fbc337cd1e4c997242c1b00f857e
#
_cell.length_a   1.000
_cell.length_b   1.000
_cell.length_c   1.000
_cell.angle_alpha   90.00
_cell.angle_beta   90.00
_cell.angle_gamma   90.00
#
_symmetry.space_group_name_H-M   'P 1'
#
loop_
_entity.id
_entity.type
_entity.pdbx_description
1 polymer ?
#
loop_
_entity_poly.entity_id
_entity_poly.type
_entity_poly.pdbx_seq_one_letter_code
_entity_poly.pdbx_strand_id
1 'polypeptide(L)'
;MSKIGIDVSQLAYQNTGVANYLGNLVSEMIQHKEHEYVLFFSSLRRSLPARVEEFLQSGNVTLVQKRIPPTALHILWNVLHIIPIEKFIGPVDLFLTSDWSEPPTTKAKKATILYDLIIYKHPEETAKKIVSVQTKKLSWVKKESDIVFCISNSTKNDAKSILGLSDEKLSVVYPGY
;
A
#
# COMPACT_ATOMS: atom_id res chain seq x y z
N MET A 1 -7.82 -5.35 -20.25
CA MET A 1 -7.71 -4.02 -19.62
C MET A 1 -8.18 -4.17 -18.19
N SER A 2 -7.32 -3.88 -17.22
CA SER A 2 -7.66 -3.98 -15.79
C SER A 2 -7.57 -2.60 -15.16
N LYS A 3 -8.41 -2.36 -14.14
CA LYS A 3 -8.39 -1.11 -13.38
C LYS A 3 -7.74 -1.37 -12.02
N ILE A 4 -6.64 -0.68 -11.74
CA ILE A 4 -5.79 -0.90 -10.58
C ILE A 4 -5.84 0.31 -9.65
N GLY A 5 -6.33 0.12 -8.44
CA GLY A 5 -6.26 1.13 -7.38
C GLY A 5 -4.94 1.04 -6.62
N ILE A 6 -4.34 2.19 -6.29
CA ILE A 6 -3.07 2.24 -5.56
C ILE A 6 -3.16 3.28 -4.45
N ASP A 7 -2.87 2.90 -3.20
CA ASP A 7 -2.70 3.87 -2.11
C ASP A 7 -1.34 4.56 -2.22
N VAL A 8 -1.36 5.83 -2.60
CA VAL A 8 -0.16 6.67 -2.74
C VAL A 8 0.04 7.64 -1.58
N SER A 9 -0.64 7.44 -0.46
CA SER A 9 -0.56 8.34 0.70
C SER A 9 0.87 8.47 1.25
N GLN A 10 1.71 7.46 1.05
CA GLN A 10 3.11 7.49 1.47
C GLN A 10 3.99 8.47 0.67
N LEU A 11 3.60 8.82 -0.55
CA LEU A 11 4.35 9.81 -1.35
C LEU A 11 4.40 11.19 -0.68
N ALA A 12 3.47 11.50 0.22
CA ALA A 12 3.48 12.73 1.00
C ALA A 12 4.59 12.80 2.05
N TYR A 13 5.30 11.70 2.31
CA TYR A 13 6.44 11.61 3.22
C TYR A 13 7.75 11.59 2.44
N GLN A 14 8.02 12.69 1.74
CA GLN A 14 9.20 12.83 0.88
C GLN A 14 10.49 12.49 1.64
N ASN A 15 11.50 12.04 0.90
CA ASN A 15 12.83 11.63 1.41
C ASN A 15 12.81 10.37 2.31
N THR A 16 11.77 9.55 2.26
CA THR A 16 11.77 8.22 2.89
C THR A 16 11.97 7.13 1.85
N GLY A 17 12.61 6.03 2.25
CA GLY A 17 12.79 4.86 1.36
C GLY A 17 11.46 4.32 0.84
N VAL A 18 10.43 4.32 1.70
CA VAL A 18 9.07 3.88 1.34
C VAL A 18 8.46 4.76 0.22
N ALA A 19 8.56 6.09 0.36
CA ALA A 19 8.04 7.01 -0.65
C ALA A 19 8.81 6.90 -1.97
N ASN A 20 10.13 6.75 -1.93
CA ASN A 20 10.95 6.58 -3.12
C ASN A 20 10.61 5.28 -3.83
N TYR A 21 10.56 4.16 -3.10
CA TYR A 21 10.19 2.87 -3.66
C TYR A 21 8.81 2.91 -4.33
N LEU A 22 7.78 3.36 -3.57
CA LEU A 22 6.41 3.43 -4.09
C LEU A 22 6.32 4.35 -5.30
N GLY A 23 6.99 5.50 -5.26
CA GLY A 23 6.95 6.44 -6.38
C GLY A 23 7.60 5.89 -7.65
N ASN A 24 8.70 5.17 -7.54
CA ASN A 24 9.35 4.52 -8.67
C ASN A 24 8.49 3.37 -9.20
N LEU A 25 7.94 2.54 -8.32
CA LEU A 25 7.03 1.47 -8.71
C LEU A 25 5.81 2.00 -9.48
N VAL A 26 5.15 3.05 -8.98
CA VAL A 26 4.02 3.68 -9.67
C VAL A 26 4.45 4.25 -11.02
N SER A 27 5.61 4.91 -11.08
CA SER A 27 6.16 5.46 -12.34
C SER A 27 6.33 4.38 -13.40
N GLU A 28 6.84 3.20 -13.04
CA GLU A 28 6.97 2.08 -13.96
C GLU A 28 5.62 1.47 -14.34
N MET A 29 4.75 1.26 -13.36
CA MET A 29 3.42 0.67 -13.60
C MET A 29 2.59 1.47 -14.60
N ILE A 30 2.57 2.79 -14.51
CA ILE A 30 1.75 3.64 -15.38
C ILE A 30 2.24 3.70 -16.85
N GLN A 31 3.43 3.16 -17.14
CA GLN A 31 3.90 2.98 -18.53
C GLN A 31 3.09 1.89 -19.25
N HIS A 32 2.49 0.96 -18.51
CA HIS A 32 1.62 -0.08 -19.06
C HIS A 32 0.24 0.48 -19.40
N LYS A 33 0.12 1.02 -20.61
CA LYS A 33 -1.09 1.73 -21.09
C LYS A 33 -2.31 0.84 -21.31
N GLU A 34 -2.14 -0.47 -21.27
CA GLU A 34 -3.23 -1.45 -21.30
C GLU A 34 -4.04 -1.51 -19.99
N HIS A 35 -3.59 -0.80 -18.94
CA HIS A 35 -4.27 -0.71 -17.65
C HIS A 35 -4.68 0.72 -17.32
N GLU A 36 -5.74 0.87 -16.52
CA GLU A 36 -6.14 2.13 -15.87
C GLU A 36 -5.69 2.13 -14.41
N TYR A 37 -5.21 3.26 -13.94
CA TYR A 37 -4.75 3.41 -12.56
C TYR A 37 -5.56 4.46 -11.82
N VAL A 38 -6.01 4.12 -10.62
CA VAL A 38 -6.68 5.04 -9.69
C VAL A 38 -5.82 5.23 -8.47
N LEU A 39 -5.16 6.37 -8.38
CA LEU A 39 -4.34 6.72 -7.23
C LEU A 39 -5.24 7.25 -6.11
N PHE A 40 -5.19 6.61 -4.96
CA PHE A 40 -5.87 7.08 -3.75
C PHE A 40 -4.89 7.83 -2.87
N PHE A 41 -5.24 9.03 -2.49
CA PHE A 41 -4.47 9.84 -1.54
C PHE A 41 -5.38 10.37 -0.44
N SER A 42 -4.94 10.24 0.81
CA SER A 42 -5.66 10.82 1.94
C SER A 42 -4.73 11.46 2.95
N SER A 43 -4.96 12.75 3.21
CA SER A 43 -4.27 13.52 4.24
C SER A 43 -5.06 14.78 4.60
N LEU A 44 -4.96 15.23 5.86
CA LEU A 44 -5.48 16.54 6.26
C LEU A 44 -4.51 17.69 5.98
N ARG A 45 -3.20 17.45 6.11
CA ARG A 45 -2.20 18.51 6.21
C ARG A 45 -1.09 18.40 5.17
N ARG A 46 -0.92 17.24 4.55
CA ARG A 46 0.14 16.99 3.57
C ARG A 46 -0.42 17.03 2.17
N SER A 47 0.39 17.51 1.26
CA SER A 47 0.15 17.46 -0.19
C SER A 47 1.02 16.38 -0.83
N LEU A 48 0.61 15.94 -2.00
CA LEU A 48 1.42 15.06 -2.85
C LEU A 48 2.58 15.87 -3.47
N PRO A 49 3.72 15.21 -3.75
CA PRO A 49 4.83 15.83 -4.46
C PRO A 49 4.48 16.11 -5.92
N ALA A 50 5.18 17.07 -6.54
CA ALA A 50 4.95 17.49 -7.93
C ALA A 50 5.05 16.32 -8.94
N ARG A 51 5.86 15.30 -8.69
CA ARG A 51 5.97 14.11 -9.56
C ARG A 51 4.62 13.42 -9.81
N VAL A 52 3.63 13.58 -8.93
CA VAL A 52 2.29 13.00 -9.13
C VAL A 52 1.55 13.72 -10.25
N GLU A 53 1.83 14.99 -10.51
CA GLU A 53 1.29 15.72 -11.66
C GLU A 53 1.75 15.10 -12.99
N GLU A 54 3.02 14.63 -13.02
CA GLU A 54 3.55 13.90 -14.18
C GLU A 54 2.79 12.57 -14.40
N PHE A 55 2.44 11.87 -13.30
CA PHE A 55 1.63 10.65 -13.38
C PHE A 55 0.27 10.91 -14.02
N LEU A 56 -0.38 12.02 -13.65
CA LEU A 56 -1.70 12.39 -14.21
C LEU A 56 -1.65 12.75 -15.70
N GLN A 57 -0.50 13.20 -16.19
CA GLN A 57 -0.32 13.50 -17.62
C GLN A 57 -0.23 12.24 -18.48
N SER A 58 -0.06 11.07 -17.90
CA SER A 58 0.09 9.81 -18.64
C SER A 58 -1.18 9.35 -19.38
N GLY A 59 -2.34 9.94 -19.06
CA GLY A 59 -3.63 9.70 -19.72
C GLY A 59 -4.41 8.46 -19.24
N ASN A 60 -3.76 7.54 -18.53
CA ASN A 60 -4.37 6.33 -17.97
C ASN A 60 -4.42 6.35 -16.43
N VAL A 61 -4.20 7.51 -15.81
CA VAL A 61 -4.16 7.68 -14.36
C VAL A 61 -5.22 8.70 -13.93
N THR A 62 -5.95 8.37 -12.87
CA THR A 62 -6.84 9.28 -12.16
C THR A 62 -6.45 9.39 -10.70
N LEU A 63 -6.64 10.55 -10.09
CA LEU A 63 -6.36 10.79 -8.66
C LEU A 63 -7.66 11.01 -7.89
N VAL A 64 -7.83 10.24 -6.84
CA VAL A 64 -8.90 10.44 -5.85
C VAL A 64 -8.29 10.93 -4.56
N GLN A 65 -8.54 12.18 -4.23
CA GLN A 65 -8.02 12.81 -3.02
C GLN A 65 -9.13 12.97 -1.96
N LYS A 66 -8.81 12.59 -0.73
CA LYS A 66 -9.69 12.76 0.45
C LYS A 66 -8.96 13.51 1.57
N ARG A 67 -9.74 14.22 2.38
CA ARG A 67 -9.22 14.94 3.56
C ARG A 67 -9.52 14.17 4.85
N ILE A 68 -9.06 12.92 4.92
CA ILE A 68 -9.24 12.07 6.10
C ILE A 68 -7.88 11.88 6.76
N PRO A 69 -7.76 12.11 8.07
CA PRO A 69 -6.48 11.94 8.76
C PRO A 69 -6.08 10.45 8.80
N PRO A 70 -4.76 10.13 8.76
CA PRO A 70 -4.27 8.75 8.84
C PRO A 70 -4.79 7.98 10.06
N THR A 71 -4.98 8.65 11.19
CA THR A 71 -5.54 8.04 12.41
C THR A 71 -6.99 7.58 12.22
N ALA A 72 -7.81 8.35 11.50
CA ALA A 72 -9.19 7.96 11.21
C ALA A 72 -9.22 6.78 10.23
N LEU A 73 -8.38 6.78 9.19
CA LEU A 73 -8.24 5.63 8.28
C LEU A 73 -7.72 4.38 9.01
N HIS A 74 -6.78 4.55 9.94
CA HIS A 74 -6.32 3.44 10.78
C HIS A 74 -7.48 2.82 11.57
N ILE A 75 -8.31 3.64 12.23
CA ILE A 75 -9.47 3.15 12.97
C ILE A 75 -10.46 2.46 12.02
N LEU A 76 -10.79 3.11 10.91
CA LEU A 76 -11.77 2.63 9.95
C LEU A 76 -11.36 1.29 9.33
N TRP A 77 -10.10 1.16 8.91
CA TRP A 77 -9.63 0.04 8.10
C TRP A 77 -8.84 -1.01 8.88
N ASN A 78 -7.94 -0.58 9.78
CA ASN A 78 -7.12 -1.55 10.50
C ASN A 78 -7.78 -2.05 11.80
N VAL A 79 -8.65 -1.24 12.42
CA VAL A 79 -9.31 -1.62 13.69
C VAL A 79 -10.71 -2.17 13.46
N LEU A 80 -11.59 -1.39 12.84
CA LEU A 80 -12.98 -1.77 12.58
C LEU A 80 -13.16 -2.58 11.31
N HIS A 81 -12.27 -2.41 10.36
CA HIS A 81 -12.27 -3.08 9.05
C HIS A 81 -13.60 -2.96 8.30
N ILE A 82 -14.09 -1.74 8.23
CA ILE A 82 -15.36 -1.38 7.59
C ILE A 82 -15.13 -0.35 6.48
N ILE A 83 -16.10 -0.19 5.61
CA ILE A 83 -16.12 0.71 4.45
C ILE A 83 -15.00 0.36 3.45
N PRO A 84 -15.31 -0.48 2.47
CA PRO A 84 -14.34 -0.89 1.47
C PRO A 84 -13.82 0.29 0.64
N ILE A 85 -12.59 0.14 0.16
CA ILE A 85 -11.90 1.19 -0.61
C ILE A 85 -12.68 1.63 -1.85
N GLU A 86 -13.43 0.72 -2.47
CA GLU A 86 -14.25 1.01 -3.64
C GLU A 86 -15.32 2.08 -3.38
N LYS A 87 -15.71 2.31 -2.13
CA LYS A 87 -16.61 3.42 -1.76
C LYS A 87 -15.96 4.80 -1.92
N PHE A 88 -14.63 4.85 -1.96
CA PHE A 88 -13.87 6.09 -2.13
C PHE A 88 -13.40 6.30 -3.57
N ILE A 89 -12.99 5.22 -4.25
CA ILE A 89 -12.34 5.28 -5.57
C ILE A 89 -13.16 4.69 -6.72
N GLY A 90 -14.33 4.14 -6.41
CA GLY A 90 -15.11 3.36 -7.38
C GLY A 90 -14.57 1.94 -7.56
N PRO A 91 -15.20 1.15 -8.44
CA PRO A 91 -14.81 -0.24 -8.67
C PRO A 91 -13.42 -0.31 -9.31
N VAL A 92 -12.61 -1.25 -8.81
CA VAL A 92 -11.29 -1.62 -9.34
C VAL A 92 -11.16 -3.15 -9.33
N ASP A 93 -10.28 -3.70 -10.17
CA ASP A 93 -10.01 -5.13 -10.24
C ASP A 93 -8.99 -5.59 -9.19
N LEU A 94 -8.04 -4.69 -8.87
CA LEU A 94 -7.00 -4.90 -7.87
C LEU A 94 -6.81 -3.62 -7.07
N PHE A 95 -6.56 -3.75 -5.77
CA PHE A 95 -6.12 -2.63 -4.93
C PHE A 95 -4.76 -2.95 -4.29
N LEU A 96 -3.79 -2.08 -4.57
CA LEU A 96 -2.43 -2.16 -4.01
C LEU A 96 -2.32 -1.23 -2.79
N THR A 97 -2.06 -1.83 -1.64
CA THR A 97 -1.76 -1.10 -0.41
C THR A 97 -0.26 -0.96 -0.19
N SER A 98 0.13 0.06 0.54
CA SER A 98 1.52 0.30 0.91
C SER A 98 1.71 0.11 2.42
N ASP A 99 2.07 1.15 3.16
CA ASP A 99 2.67 0.99 4.48
C ASP A 99 1.66 1.00 5.66
N TRP A 100 0.69 1.93 5.71
CA TRP A 100 -0.07 2.20 6.94
C TRP A 100 -1.47 1.59 7.01
N SER A 101 -2.11 1.39 5.90
CA SER A 101 -3.54 1.08 5.84
C SER A 101 -3.81 -0.18 5.04
N GLU A 102 -4.75 -0.98 5.54
CA GLU A 102 -5.21 -2.19 4.85
C GLU A 102 -6.75 -2.16 4.80
N PRO A 103 -7.35 -1.42 3.84
CA PRO A 103 -8.80 -1.35 3.72
C PRO A 103 -9.39 -2.70 3.29
N PRO A 104 -10.63 -3.02 3.71
CA PRO A 104 -11.39 -4.08 3.08
C PRO A 104 -11.68 -3.74 1.61
N THR A 105 -11.89 -4.76 0.80
CA THR A 105 -12.38 -4.64 -0.58
C THR A 105 -13.73 -5.36 -0.71
N THR A 106 -14.53 -4.98 -1.71
CA THR A 106 -15.78 -5.67 -2.00
C THR A 106 -15.57 -6.81 -3.00
N LYS A 107 -14.88 -6.51 -4.09
CA LYS A 107 -14.63 -7.45 -5.19
C LYS A 107 -13.17 -7.41 -5.68
N ALA A 108 -12.49 -6.30 -5.44
CA ALA A 108 -11.11 -6.14 -5.87
C ALA A 108 -10.20 -7.17 -5.19
N LYS A 109 -9.28 -7.74 -5.95
CA LYS A 109 -8.15 -8.48 -5.38
C LYS A 109 -7.28 -7.52 -4.58
N LYS A 110 -6.61 -8.05 -3.56
CA LYS A 110 -5.74 -7.26 -2.68
C LYS A 110 -4.29 -7.62 -2.88
N ALA A 111 -3.49 -6.60 -3.14
CA ALA A 111 -2.05 -6.70 -3.09
C ALA A 111 -1.49 -5.72 -2.06
N THR A 112 -0.41 -6.08 -1.39
CA THR A 112 0.28 -5.18 -0.46
C THR A 112 1.78 -5.21 -0.68
N ILE A 113 2.43 -4.07 -0.42
CA ILE A 113 3.89 -3.99 -0.38
C ILE A 113 4.34 -4.20 1.05
N LEU A 114 5.26 -5.13 1.25
CA LEU A 114 5.89 -5.44 2.54
C LEU A 114 7.35 -5.00 2.49
N TYR A 115 7.68 -3.96 3.24
CA TYR A 115 9.03 -3.39 3.30
C TYR A 115 9.92 -4.19 4.24
N ASP A 116 9.49 -4.39 5.46
CA ASP A 116 10.20 -5.19 6.47
C ASP A 116 9.23 -5.72 7.54
N LEU A 117 9.76 -6.48 8.47
CA LEU A 117 9.06 -6.99 9.65
C LEU A 117 9.84 -6.66 10.94
N ILE A 118 10.53 -5.51 10.96
CA ILE A 118 11.32 -5.05 12.09
C ILE A 118 10.49 -4.98 13.38
N ILE A 119 9.21 -4.64 13.26
CA ILE A 119 8.27 -4.56 14.40
C ILE A 119 8.09 -5.90 15.15
N TYR A 120 8.36 -7.01 14.49
CA TYR A 120 8.31 -8.34 15.10
C TYR A 120 9.68 -8.83 15.55
N LYS A 121 10.75 -8.41 14.86
CA LYS A 121 12.13 -8.84 15.15
C LYS A 121 12.77 -8.00 16.25
N HIS A 122 12.52 -6.71 16.24
CA HIS A 122 13.09 -5.71 17.16
C HIS A 122 12.01 -4.72 17.60
N PRO A 123 10.95 -5.17 18.28
CA PRO A 123 9.85 -4.30 18.70
C PRO A 123 10.30 -3.20 19.68
N GLU A 124 11.39 -3.45 20.42
CA GLU A 124 12.00 -2.51 21.37
C GLU A 124 12.62 -1.29 20.66
N GLU A 125 13.06 -1.43 19.41
CA GLU A 125 13.65 -0.37 18.61
C GLU A 125 12.59 0.51 17.93
N THR A 126 11.31 0.11 18.00
CA THR A 126 10.22 0.78 17.31
C THR A 126 9.21 1.38 18.31
N ALA A 127 8.74 2.58 18.03
CA ALA A 127 7.73 3.22 18.89
C ALA A 127 6.47 2.32 19.03
N LYS A 128 6.02 2.10 20.25
CA LYS A 128 4.88 1.19 20.58
C LYS A 128 3.62 1.47 19.73
N LYS A 129 3.39 2.74 19.40
CA LYS A 129 2.27 3.11 18.51
C LYS A 129 2.44 2.55 17.10
N ILE A 130 3.64 2.60 16.54
CA ILE A 130 3.95 2.06 15.21
C ILE A 130 3.78 0.54 15.23
N VAL A 131 4.35 -0.13 16.22
CA VAL A 131 4.19 -1.58 16.41
C VAL A 131 2.70 -1.96 16.42
N SER A 132 1.88 -1.26 17.21
CA SER A 132 0.44 -1.53 17.29
C SER A 132 -0.29 -1.34 15.96
N VAL A 133 0.01 -0.25 15.23
CA VAL A 133 -0.61 0.04 13.92
C VAL A 133 -0.23 -1.01 12.89
N GLN A 134 1.05 -1.30 12.77
CA GLN A 134 1.57 -2.26 11.79
C GLN A 134 1.11 -3.69 12.10
N THR A 135 1.09 -4.10 13.36
CA THR A 135 0.58 -5.43 13.74
C THR A 135 -0.87 -5.63 13.31
N LYS A 136 -1.71 -4.60 13.51
CA LYS A 136 -3.12 -4.66 13.06
C LYS A 136 -3.23 -4.71 11.54
N LYS A 137 -2.47 -3.86 10.82
CA LYS A 137 -2.42 -3.89 9.36
C LYS A 137 -2.00 -5.27 8.87
N LEU A 138 -0.90 -5.81 9.36
CA LEU A 138 -0.35 -7.10 8.93
C LEU A 138 -1.25 -8.28 9.26
N SER A 139 -2.09 -8.17 10.30
CA SER A 139 -3.09 -9.19 10.57
C SER A 139 -4.15 -9.29 9.46
N TRP A 140 -4.51 -8.16 8.84
CA TRP A 140 -5.41 -8.14 7.69
C TRP A 140 -4.70 -8.58 6.40
N VAL A 141 -3.45 -8.16 6.19
CA VAL A 141 -2.62 -8.66 5.08
C VAL A 141 -2.58 -10.18 5.08
N LYS A 142 -2.32 -10.80 6.22
CA LYS A 142 -2.30 -12.25 6.37
C LYS A 142 -3.63 -12.91 5.97
N LYS A 143 -4.74 -12.30 6.34
CA LYS A 143 -6.09 -12.87 6.12
C LYS A 143 -6.57 -12.68 4.68
N GLU A 144 -6.31 -11.52 4.08
CA GLU A 144 -7.05 -11.07 2.90
C GLU A 144 -6.19 -10.80 1.67
N SER A 145 -4.86 -10.60 1.80
CA SER A 145 -4.04 -10.33 0.62
C SER A 145 -3.94 -11.55 -0.27
N ASP A 146 -4.23 -11.34 -1.55
CA ASP A 146 -4.02 -12.34 -2.60
C ASP A 146 -2.53 -12.45 -2.95
N ILE A 147 -1.83 -11.29 -3.00
CA ILE A 147 -0.39 -11.20 -3.29
C ILE A 147 0.27 -10.22 -2.32
N VAL A 148 1.48 -10.56 -1.88
CA VAL A 148 2.35 -9.69 -1.07
C VAL A 148 3.67 -9.50 -1.79
N PHE A 149 3.95 -8.26 -2.17
CA PHE A 149 5.21 -7.87 -2.79
C PHE A 149 6.24 -7.54 -1.72
N CYS A 150 7.26 -8.36 -1.61
CA CYS A 150 8.38 -8.17 -0.68
C CYS A 150 9.51 -7.40 -1.38
N ILE A 151 10.11 -6.42 -0.74
CA ILE A 151 11.19 -5.62 -1.34
C ILE A 151 12.53 -6.39 -1.43
N SER A 152 12.62 -7.55 -0.79
CA SER A 152 13.83 -8.39 -0.81
C SER A 152 13.50 -9.86 -0.50
N ASN A 153 14.44 -10.75 -0.79
CA ASN A 153 14.37 -12.15 -0.37
C ASN A 153 14.38 -12.29 1.16
N SER A 154 15.09 -11.43 1.88
CA SER A 154 15.06 -11.41 3.35
C SER A 154 13.65 -11.13 3.86
N THR A 155 12.99 -10.10 3.34
CA THR A 155 11.60 -9.77 3.68
C THR A 155 10.64 -10.90 3.32
N LYS A 156 10.84 -11.57 2.17
CA LYS A 156 10.05 -12.74 1.77
C LYS A 156 10.20 -13.89 2.79
N ASN A 157 11.42 -14.19 3.21
CA ASN A 157 11.69 -15.23 4.20
C ASN A 157 11.08 -14.90 5.57
N ASP A 158 11.18 -13.64 5.99
CA ASP A 158 10.53 -13.16 7.22
C ASP A 158 9.00 -13.26 7.12
N ALA A 159 8.40 -12.93 5.98
CA ALA A 159 6.96 -13.07 5.76
C ALA A 159 6.49 -14.53 5.86
N LYS A 160 7.28 -15.48 5.39
CA LYS A 160 7.01 -16.92 5.55
C LYS A 160 7.11 -17.35 7.00
N SER A 161 8.21 -17.02 7.66
CA SER A 161 8.52 -17.52 9.01
C SER A 161 7.70 -16.83 10.11
N ILE A 162 7.49 -15.51 10.02
CA ILE A 162 6.83 -14.70 11.05
C ILE A 162 5.32 -14.62 10.82
N LEU A 163 4.90 -14.30 9.57
CA LEU A 163 3.48 -14.16 9.26
C LEU A 163 2.82 -15.49 8.86
N GLY A 164 3.60 -16.52 8.52
CA GLY A 164 3.08 -17.80 8.04
C GLY A 164 2.41 -17.70 6.68
N LEU A 165 2.87 -16.79 5.81
CA LEU A 165 2.35 -16.66 4.45
C LEU A 165 2.92 -17.75 3.55
N SER A 166 2.06 -18.32 2.67
CA SER A 166 2.49 -19.30 1.69
C SER A 166 3.35 -18.67 0.59
N ASP A 167 4.29 -19.44 0.04
CA ASP A 167 5.20 -18.95 -1.00
C ASP A 167 4.48 -18.47 -2.26
N GLU A 168 3.33 -19.06 -2.56
CA GLU A 168 2.47 -18.71 -3.70
C GLU A 168 1.92 -17.28 -3.62
N LYS A 169 1.75 -16.75 -2.40
CA LYS A 169 1.30 -15.36 -2.18
C LYS A 169 2.46 -14.37 -2.21
N LEU A 170 3.70 -14.80 -2.21
CA LEU A 170 4.88 -13.96 -2.01
C LEU A 170 5.68 -13.78 -3.27
N SER A 171 5.81 -12.55 -3.72
CA SER A 171 6.64 -12.15 -4.86
C SER A 171 7.70 -11.14 -4.42
N VAL A 172 8.90 -11.24 -4.97
CA VAL A 172 9.97 -10.26 -4.67
C VAL A 172 10.03 -9.24 -5.77
N VAL A 173 9.91 -7.97 -5.40
CA VAL A 173 10.07 -6.81 -6.29
C VAL A 173 11.13 -5.90 -5.67
N TYR A 174 12.34 -5.97 -6.20
CA TYR A 174 13.46 -5.20 -5.68
C TYR A 174 13.27 -3.70 -5.91
N PRO A 175 13.80 -2.84 -5.02
CA PRO A 175 13.94 -1.43 -5.32
C PRO A 175 14.76 -1.24 -6.60
N GLY A 176 14.27 -0.39 -7.51
CA GLY A 176 15.06 0.06 -8.66
C GLY A 176 16.23 0.94 -8.23
N TYR A 177 17.23 1.05 -9.08
CA TYR A 177 18.38 1.94 -8.92
C TYR A 177 18.07 3.33 -9.45
#